data_1f7fc1f6f6ab4e07663ab95d08df8aab
#
_entry.id   1f7fc1f6f6ab4e07663ab95d08df8aab
#
_cell.length_a   1.000
_cell.length_b   1.000
_cell.length_c   1.000
_cell.angle_alpha   90.00
_cell.angle_beta   90.00
_cell.angle_gamma   90.00
#
_symmetry.space_group_name_H-M   'P 1'
#
loop_
_entity.id
_entity.type
_entity.pdbx_description
1 polymer ?
#
loop_
_entity_poly.entity_id
_entity_poly.type
_entity_poly.pdbx_seq_one_letter_code
_entity_poly.pdbx_strand_id
1 'polypeptide(L)'
;GEKLAEGGAKEMVNLYRRVLVNQYDDTDLEENTENTEKGQEAEKTAAGEHASGKEHVGGGKAMKDSLNLNPKVLEYGSKLGEIVDFAIRDDTGMITNVIEKGKEFSVQMKVRFQADVNDPIFAFTLKDLKGTEITGTNTMYEHTPVKPQKAGDVREITFKQVMPLEA
;
A
#
# COMPACT_ATOMS: atom_id res chain seq x y z
N GLY A 1 17.50 28.09 3.74
CA GLY A 1 16.64 27.00 4.10
C GLY A 1 17.38 26.08 5.07
N GLU A 2 16.67 25.60 6.04
CA GLU A 2 17.20 24.68 7.05
C GLU A 2 17.23 23.28 6.48
N LYS A 3 18.31 22.51 6.72
CA LYS A 3 18.45 21.13 6.27
C LYS A 3 17.70 20.23 7.24
N LEU A 4 16.61 19.60 6.80
CA LEU A 4 15.76 18.75 7.62
C LEU A 4 16.38 17.38 7.93
N ALA A 5 17.02 16.75 6.95
CA ALA A 5 17.66 15.44 7.14
C ALA A 5 18.65 15.13 6.02
N GLU A 6 19.46 14.08 6.23
CA GLU A 6 20.39 13.49 5.26
C GLU A 6 20.39 11.98 5.43
N GLY A 7 20.41 11.23 4.34
CA GLY A 7 20.36 9.76 4.35
C GLY A 7 20.32 9.16 2.96
N GLY A 8 20.08 7.87 2.87
CA GLY A 8 19.94 7.16 1.61
C GLY A 8 18.75 7.67 0.78
N ALA A 9 18.86 7.58 -0.55
CA ALA A 9 17.85 8.11 -1.47
C ALA A 9 16.42 7.61 -1.15
N LYS A 10 16.27 6.34 -0.77
CA LYS A 10 14.98 5.75 -0.41
C LYS A 10 14.40 6.35 0.87
N GLU A 11 15.23 6.58 1.88
CA GLU A 11 14.85 7.17 3.16
C GLU A 11 14.44 8.63 2.97
N MET A 12 15.19 9.37 2.17
CA MET A 12 14.90 10.78 1.87
C MET A 12 13.61 10.96 1.08
N VAL A 13 13.31 10.07 0.12
CA VAL A 13 12.03 10.09 -0.60
C VAL A 13 10.86 9.80 0.33
N ASN A 14 11.01 8.86 1.26
CA ASN A 14 9.97 8.55 2.24
C ASN A 14 9.75 9.71 3.21
N LEU A 15 10.81 10.30 3.72
CA LEU A 15 10.74 11.49 4.58
C LEU A 15 10.07 12.66 3.87
N TYR A 16 10.46 12.94 2.62
CA TYR A 16 9.85 13.98 1.81
C TYR A 16 8.33 13.78 1.64
N ARG A 17 7.90 12.54 1.38
CA ARG A 17 6.47 12.21 1.29
C ARG A 17 5.73 12.46 2.61
N ARG A 18 6.33 12.11 3.75
CA ARG A 18 5.75 12.35 5.09
C ARG A 18 5.62 13.84 5.38
N VAL A 19 6.62 14.63 5.02
CA VAL A 19 6.58 16.10 5.15
C VAL A 19 5.46 16.70 4.30
N LEU A 20 5.31 16.23 3.04
CA LEU A 20 4.27 16.74 2.13
C LEU A 20 2.84 16.50 2.63
N VAL A 21 2.61 15.40 3.36
CA VAL A 21 1.29 15.08 3.90
C VAL A 21 1.10 15.53 5.36
N ASN A 22 1.97 16.41 5.85
CA ASN A 22 1.92 16.93 7.22
C ASN A 22 1.98 15.84 8.31
N GLN A 23 2.68 14.74 8.04
CA GLN A 23 2.86 13.60 8.96
C GLN A 23 4.30 13.50 9.46
N TYR A 24 5.05 14.58 9.36
CA TYR A 24 6.39 14.68 9.89
C TYR A 24 6.32 15.11 11.36
N ASP A 25 7.01 14.37 12.22
CA ASP A 25 7.26 14.72 13.61
C ASP A 25 8.78 14.74 13.84
N ASP A 26 9.29 15.69 14.63
CA ASP A 26 10.73 15.84 14.91
C ASP A 26 11.36 14.59 15.55
N THR A 27 10.55 13.74 16.18
CA THR A 27 10.98 12.43 16.72
C THR A 27 11.45 11.45 15.65
N ASP A 28 11.02 11.62 14.39
CA ASP A 28 11.44 10.77 13.27
C ASP A 28 12.94 10.93 12.89
N LEU A 29 13.60 11.96 13.40
CA LEU A 29 15.05 12.19 13.15
C LEU A 29 15.94 11.39 14.09
N GLU A 30 15.47 11.08 15.31
CA GLU A 30 16.29 10.41 16.32
C GLU A 30 16.39 8.89 16.05
N GLU A 31 15.36 8.26 15.50
CA GLU A 31 15.37 6.83 15.17
C GLU A 31 16.29 6.46 14.00
N ASN A 32 16.58 7.41 13.09
CA ASN A 32 17.44 7.13 11.93
C ASN A 32 18.93 7.25 12.18
N THR A 33 19.36 7.84 13.31
CA THR A 33 20.77 7.97 13.65
C THR A 33 21.33 6.78 14.44
N GLU A 34 20.47 5.99 15.10
CA GLU A 34 20.91 4.82 15.89
C GLU A 34 21.00 3.52 15.09
N ASN A 35 20.42 3.44 13.89
CA ASN A 35 20.36 2.19 13.11
C ASN A 35 21.53 1.97 12.13
N THR A 36 22.55 2.82 12.14
CA THR A 36 23.68 2.69 11.19
C THR A 36 24.86 1.87 11.74
N GLU A 37 24.86 1.44 13.01
CA GLU A 37 26.00 0.77 13.63
C GLU A 37 25.78 -0.64 14.17
N LYS A 38 24.66 -1.32 13.88
CA LYS A 38 24.52 -2.74 14.27
C LYS A 38 23.91 -3.60 13.17
N GLY A 39 24.70 -3.89 12.19
CA GLY A 39 24.55 -5.09 11.35
C GLY A 39 25.40 -6.19 11.94
N GLN A 40 24.82 -7.12 12.64
CA GLN A 40 25.08 -8.56 12.68
C GLN A 40 24.59 -9.18 13.99
N GLU A 41 23.96 -10.34 13.81
CA GLU A 41 23.63 -11.36 14.82
C GLU A 41 22.49 -11.06 15.82
N ALA A 42 21.35 -11.72 15.59
CA ALA A 42 20.93 -12.83 16.45
C ALA A 42 19.51 -13.31 16.08
N GLU A 43 19.48 -14.54 15.71
CA GLU A 43 18.35 -15.45 15.66
C GLU A 43 17.78 -15.69 17.07
N LYS A 44 16.46 -15.91 17.12
CA LYS A 44 15.67 -16.63 18.15
C LYS A 44 14.93 -15.86 19.25
N THR A 45 13.66 -16.21 19.18
CA THR A 45 12.69 -16.56 20.23
C THR A 45 11.97 -15.44 20.96
N ALA A 46 10.70 -15.52 20.83
CA ALA A 46 9.67 -15.78 21.82
C ALA A 46 8.40 -14.98 21.62
N ALA A 47 7.34 -15.74 21.52
CA ALA A 47 5.94 -15.47 21.73
C ALA A 47 5.62 -14.31 22.71
N GLY A 48 4.69 -13.47 22.28
CA GLY A 48 3.99 -12.53 23.12
C GLY A 48 2.61 -12.30 22.54
N GLU A 49 1.64 -13.05 23.06
CA GLU A 49 0.22 -12.92 22.78
C GLU A 49 -0.28 -11.52 23.14
N HIS A 50 -0.98 -10.86 22.21
CA HIS A 50 -2.08 -10.00 22.58
C HIS A 50 -3.22 -10.19 21.60
N ALA A 51 -4.19 -10.92 22.08
CA ALA A 51 -5.52 -11.05 21.51
C ALA A 51 -6.26 -9.73 21.62
N SER A 52 -6.86 -9.26 20.55
CA SER A 52 -8.13 -8.53 20.62
C SER A 52 -8.81 -8.50 19.25
N GLY A 53 -10.06 -8.97 19.23
CA GLY A 53 -11.04 -8.60 18.22
C GLY A 53 -11.10 -9.50 16.98
N LYS A 54 -11.48 -10.77 17.16
CA LYS A 54 -12.06 -11.59 16.09
C LYS A 54 -13.47 -11.07 15.81
N GLU A 55 -13.67 -10.42 14.68
CA GLU A 55 -14.95 -10.53 13.98
C GLU A 55 -14.76 -11.34 12.71
N HIS A 56 -15.36 -12.51 12.73
CA HIS A 56 -15.46 -13.46 11.66
C HIS A 56 -16.33 -12.87 10.56
N VAL A 57 -15.73 -12.50 9.44
CA VAL A 57 -16.44 -12.34 8.18
C VAL A 57 -15.92 -13.43 7.23
N GLY A 58 -16.75 -14.46 7.03
CA GLY A 58 -16.68 -15.43 5.95
C GLY A 58 -15.33 -16.11 5.71
N GLY A 59 -15.22 -17.39 6.08
CA GLY A 59 -14.02 -18.22 5.92
C GLY A 59 -13.62 -18.49 4.47
N GLY A 60 -13.19 -17.47 3.73
CA GLY A 60 -12.49 -17.57 2.46
C GLY A 60 -11.05 -17.13 2.66
N LYS A 61 -10.11 -17.84 2.02
CA LYS A 61 -8.71 -17.43 1.93
C LYS A 61 -8.64 -16.02 1.36
N ALA A 62 -7.86 -15.12 1.96
CA ALA A 62 -7.70 -13.77 1.43
C ALA A 62 -7.09 -13.82 0.01
N MET A 63 -7.52 -12.93 -0.87
CA MET A 63 -7.04 -12.90 -2.26
C MET A 63 -5.53 -12.67 -2.31
N LYS A 64 -5.01 -11.80 -1.45
CA LYS A 64 -3.58 -11.50 -1.31
C LYS A 64 -2.72 -12.71 -0.95
N ASP A 65 -3.30 -13.74 -0.29
CA ASP A 65 -2.55 -14.96 0.07
C ASP A 65 -2.19 -15.83 -1.15
N SER A 66 -2.79 -15.53 -2.30
CA SER A 66 -2.46 -16.19 -3.57
C SER A 66 -1.37 -15.45 -4.36
N LEU A 67 -0.92 -14.29 -3.86
CA LEU A 67 0.11 -13.46 -4.47
C LEU A 67 1.46 -13.67 -3.78
N ASN A 68 2.53 -13.51 -4.55
CA ASN A 68 3.89 -13.46 -3.99
C ASN A 68 4.19 -12.03 -3.54
N LEU A 69 3.90 -11.73 -2.28
CA LEU A 69 4.02 -10.39 -1.73
C LEU A 69 5.45 -10.04 -1.37
N ASN A 70 5.82 -8.76 -1.56
CA ASN A 70 7.07 -8.24 -1.07
C ASN A 70 7.05 -8.23 0.48
N PRO A 71 7.97 -8.92 1.16
CA PRO A 71 8.01 -8.94 2.62
C PRO A 71 8.33 -7.57 3.25
N LYS A 72 8.86 -6.63 2.45
CA LYS A 72 9.16 -5.26 2.88
C LYS A 72 8.07 -4.29 2.41
N VAL A 73 6.84 -4.52 2.84
CA VAL A 73 5.73 -3.60 2.58
C VAL A 73 5.92 -2.34 3.42
N LEU A 74 5.78 -1.17 2.79
CA LEU A 74 5.76 0.11 3.47
C LEU A 74 4.31 0.58 3.56
N GLU A 75 3.82 0.70 4.78
CA GLU A 75 2.53 1.33 5.08
C GLU A 75 2.77 2.69 5.71
N TYR A 76 2.08 3.71 5.21
CA TYR A 76 2.16 5.07 5.74
C TYR A 76 0.81 5.77 5.56
N GLY A 77 0.62 6.85 6.29
CA GLY A 77 -0.60 7.65 6.22
C GLY A 77 -1.34 7.70 7.54
N SER A 78 -2.43 8.47 7.58
CA SER A 78 -3.27 8.69 8.76
C SER A 78 -4.07 7.46 9.21
N LYS A 79 -4.03 6.36 8.44
CA LYS A 79 -4.76 5.11 8.69
C LYS A 79 -6.29 5.29 8.81
N LEU A 80 -6.84 6.33 8.19
CA LEU A 80 -8.30 6.51 8.11
C LEU A 80 -8.96 5.41 7.28
N GLY A 81 -8.21 4.80 6.35
CA GLY A 81 -8.57 3.62 5.58
C GLY A 81 -7.40 2.65 5.49
N GLU A 82 -7.68 1.37 5.55
CA GLU A 82 -6.71 0.27 5.49
C GLU A 82 -7.06 -0.68 4.35
N ILE A 83 -6.09 -0.99 3.47
CA ILE A 83 -6.25 -2.03 2.45
C ILE A 83 -6.12 -3.38 3.14
N VAL A 84 -7.25 -4.04 3.41
CA VAL A 84 -7.29 -5.31 4.12
C VAL A 84 -7.05 -6.51 3.22
N ASP A 85 -7.39 -6.39 1.92
CA ASP A 85 -7.19 -7.43 0.92
C ASP A 85 -7.00 -6.83 -0.47
N PHE A 86 -6.29 -7.53 -1.35
CA PHE A 86 -6.14 -7.11 -2.75
C PHE A 86 -5.75 -8.27 -3.65
N ALA A 87 -5.99 -8.10 -4.95
CA ALA A 87 -5.55 -9.02 -5.99
C ALA A 87 -5.19 -8.29 -7.28
N ILE A 88 -4.32 -8.91 -8.05
CA ILE A 88 -4.11 -8.61 -9.46
C ILE A 88 -4.69 -9.78 -10.23
N ARG A 89 -5.47 -9.49 -11.29
CA ARG A 89 -6.05 -10.51 -12.15
C ARG A 89 -5.66 -10.26 -13.61
N ASP A 90 -5.43 -11.33 -14.32
CA ASP A 90 -5.19 -11.30 -15.78
C ASP A 90 -6.49 -11.11 -16.58
N ASP A 91 -6.36 -11.16 -17.91
CA ASP A 91 -7.46 -11.04 -18.87
C ASP A 91 -8.49 -12.19 -18.78
N THR A 92 -8.13 -13.32 -18.14
CA THR A 92 -9.05 -14.43 -17.84
C THR A 92 -9.75 -14.31 -16.49
N GLY A 93 -9.36 -13.32 -15.67
CA GLY A 93 -9.87 -13.09 -14.33
C GLY A 93 -9.18 -13.92 -13.23
N MET A 94 -8.12 -14.66 -13.55
CA MET A 94 -7.34 -15.40 -12.57
C MET A 94 -6.38 -14.51 -11.80
N ILE A 95 -6.23 -14.79 -10.50
CA ILE A 95 -5.24 -14.09 -9.67
C ILE A 95 -3.84 -14.47 -10.12
N THR A 96 -3.01 -13.47 -10.40
CA THR A 96 -1.68 -13.66 -10.99
C THR A 96 -0.65 -12.71 -10.41
N ASN A 97 0.61 -13.09 -10.48
CA ASN A 97 1.77 -12.22 -10.25
C ASN A 97 2.41 -11.74 -11.57
N VAL A 98 1.84 -12.12 -12.71
CA VAL A 98 2.37 -11.82 -14.04
C VAL A 98 1.30 -11.11 -14.85
N ILE A 99 1.63 -9.95 -15.38
CA ILE A 99 0.76 -9.19 -16.28
C ILE A 99 1.45 -9.17 -17.65
N GLU A 100 0.75 -9.68 -18.67
CA GLU A 100 1.27 -9.69 -20.04
C GLU A 100 1.11 -8.31 -20.70
N LYS A 101 2.13 -7.89 -21.44
CA LYS A 101 2.08 -6.64 -22.22
C LYS A 101 0.96 -6.70 -23.26
N GLY A 102 0.21 -5.60 -23.39
CA GLY A 102 -0.90 -5.49 -24.33
C GLY A 102 -2.18 -6.22 -23.92
N LYS A 103 -2.18 -6.88 -22.76
CA LYS A 103 -3.36 -7.57 -22.22
C LYS A 103 -4.09 -6.74 -21.17
N GLU A 104 -5.40 -6.98 -21.06
CA GLU A 104 -6.19 -6.43 -19.97
C GLU A 104 -5.77 -7.06 -18.65
N PHE A 105 -5.72 -6.27 -17.61
CA PHE A 105 -5.58 -6.72 -16.24
C PHE A 105 -6.49 -5.91 -15.32
N SER A 106 -6.74 -6.43 -14.14
CA SER A 106 -7.45 -5.67 -13.12
C SER A 106 -6.71 -5.69 -11.77
N VAL A 107 -6.80 -4.55 -11.06
CA VAL A 107 -6.35 -4.42 -9.68
C VAL A 107 -7.60 -4.28 -8.81
N GLN A 108 -7.81 -5.25 -7.96
CA GLN A 108 -8.91 -5.30 -7.01
C GLN A 108 -8.37 -5.01 -5.62
N MET A 109 -9.02 -4.11 -4.89
CA MET A 109 -8.65 -3.82 -3.50
C MET A 109 -9.88 -3.74 -2.61
N LYS A 110 -9.74 -4.23 -1.38
CA LYS A 110 -10.74 -4.15 -0.34
C LYS A 110 -10.21 -3.26 0.77
N VAL A 111 -10.93 -2.18 1.05
CA VAL A 111 -10.52 -1.16 2.00
C VAL A 111 -11.54 -1.08 3.13
N ARG A 112 -11.03 -1.14 4.36
CA ARG A 112 -11.81 -0.90 5.58
C ARG A 112 -11.53 0.50 6.07
N PHE A 113 -12.58 1.24 6.44
CA PHE A 113 -12.46 2.59 6.99
C PHE A 113 -12.46 2.55 8.51
N GLN A 114 -11.49 3.22 9.11
CA GLN A 114 -11.33 3.35 10.57
C GLN A 114 -12.01 4.63 11.09
N ALA A 115 -12.29 5.57 10.21
CA ALA A 115 -12.95 6.84 10.51
C ALA A 115 -13.82 7.29 9.35
N ASP A 116 -14.64 8.31 9.57
CA ASP A 116 -15.45 8.94 8.52
C ASP A 116 -14.53 9.65 7.51
N VAL A 117 -14.74 9.38 6.21
CA VAL A 117 -14.01 10.01 5.10
C VAL A 117 -15.02 10.49 4.06
N ASN A 118 -15.05 11.80 3.83
CA ASN A 118 -16.04 12.40 2.94
C ASN A 118 -15.75 12.15 1.46
N ASP A 119 -14.49 12.29 1.05
CA ASP A 119 -14.09 12.22 -0.36
C ASP A 119 -12.91 11.24 -0.53
N PRO A 120 -13.14 9.93 -0.37
CA PRO A 120 -12.06 8.95 -0.53
C PRO A 120 -11.64 8.85 -2.00
N ILE A 121 -10.33 8.90 -2.23
CA ILE A 121 -9.73 8.66 -3.54
C ILE A 121 -8.98 7.33 -3.48
N PHE A 122 -9.35 6.40 -4.35
CA PHE A 122 -8.63 5.15 -4.51
C PHE A 122 -7.70 5.26 -5.71
N ALA A 123 -6.51 4.68 -5.57
CA ALA A 123 -5.49 4.72 -6.60
C ALA A 123 -4.60 3.48 -6.56
N PHE A 124 -4.01 3.15 -7.70
CA PHE A 124 -2.89 2.23 -7.76
C PHE A 124 -1.84 2.77 -8.74
N THR A 125 -0.60 2.33 -8.57
CA THR A 125 0.49 2.56 -9.50
C THR A 125 1.34 1.31 -9.58
N LEU A 126 1.57 0.80 -10.78
CA LEU A 126 2.53 -0.25 -11.05
C LEU A 126 3.88 0.37 -11.34
N LYS A 127 4.92 -0.15 -10.72
CA LYS A 127 6.31 0.30 -10.88
C LYS A 127 7.21 -0.87 -11.20
N ASP A 128 8.25 -0.61 -11.96
CA ASP A 128 9.33 -1.57 -12.16
C ASP A 128 10.18 -1.73 -10.88
N LEU A 129 11.15 -2.64 -10.92
CA LEU A 129 12.06 -2.88 -9.80
C LEU A 129 12.97 -1.67 -9.47
N LYS A 130 13.12 -0.74 -10.41
CA LYS A 130 13.88 0.50 -10.21
C LYS A 130 13.02 1.62 -9.64
N GLY A 131 11.69 1.40 -9.54
CA GLY A 131 10.73 2.38 -9.05
C GLY A 131 10.16 3.29 -10.14
N THR A 132 10.43 3.02 -11.43
CA THR A 132 9.85 3.75 -12.55
C THR A 132 8.37 3.38 -12.66
N GLU A 133 7.53 4.38 -12.83
CA GLU A 133 6.09 4.16 -13.01
C GLU A 133 5.82 3.62 -14.42
N ILE A 134 5.14 2.47 -14.47
CA ILE A 134 4.73 1.82 -15.72
C ILE A 134 3.33 2.28 -16.10
N THR A 135 2.40 2.17 -15.18
CA THR A 135 1.00 2.59 -15.35
C THR A 135 0.33 2.76 -13.99
N GLY A 136 -0.76 3.47 -13.96
CA GLY A 136 -1.58 3.67 -12.77
C GLY A 136 -2.76 4.57 -13.07
N THR A 137 -3.71 4.59 -12.16
CA THR A 137 -4.86 5.48 -12.23
C THR A 137 -5.47 5.71 -10.86
N ASN A 138 -6.46 6.57 -10.79
CA ASN A 138 -7.22 6.83 -9.59
C ASN A 138 -8.69 7.17 -9.92
N THR A 139 -9.55 7.11 -8.91
CA THR A 139 -11.00 7.35 -9.08
C THR A 139 -11.34 8.76 -9.55
N MET A 140 -10.51 9.76 -9.26
CA MET A 140 -10.70 11.11 -9.78
C MET A 140 -10.44 11.18 -11.28
N TYR A 141 -9.32 10.61 -11.72
CA TYR A 141 -8.92 10.59 -13.12
C TYR A 141 -9.94 9.81 -13.98
N GLU A 142 -10.47 8.71 -13.44
CA GLU A 142 -11.50 7.89 -14.08
C GLU A 142 -12.91 8.54 -13.99
N HIS A 143 -13.02 9.74 -13.43
CA HIS A 143 -14.30 10.43 -13.23
C HIS A 143 -15.36 9.58 -12.52
N THR A 144 -14.93 8.71 -11.61
CA THR A 144 -15.77 7.82 -10.83
C THR A 144 -15.83 8.30 -9.37
N PRO A 145 -16.74 9.22 -9.03
CA PRO A 145 -16.85 9.76 -7.69
C PRO A 145 -17.23 8.67 -6.69
N VAL A 146 -16.54 8.64 -5.58
CA VAL A 146 -16.81 7.69 -4.50
C VAL A 146 -17.62 8.39 -3.42
N LYS A 147 -18.68 7.74 -2.96
CA LYS A 147 -19.53 8.28 -1.88
C LYS A 147 -18.74 8.36 -0.58
N PRO A 148 -19.12 9.30 0.33
CA PRO A 148 -18.59 9.32 1.68
C PRO A 148 -18.66 7.95 2.35
N GLN A 149 -17.65 7.61 3.12
CA GLN A 149 -17.54 6.37 3.87
C GLN A 149 -17.58 6.67 5.37
N LYS A 150 -18.13 5.74 6.12
CA LYS A 150 -18.20 5.81 7.58
C LYS A 150 -17.18 4.89 8.23
N ALA A 151 -16.86 5.18 9.48
CA ALA A 151 -16.08 4.27 10.30
C ALA A 151 -16.73 2.89 10.30
N GLY A 152 -15.95 1.83 10.04
CA GLY A 152 -16.42 0.46 9.93
C GLY A 152 -16.84 0.01 8.53
N ASP A 153 -17.06 0.94 7.60
CA ASP A 153 -17.40 0.59 6.21
C ASP A 153 -16.27 -0.21 5.55
N VAL A 154 -16.67 -1.13 4.70
CA VAL A 154 -15.75 -1.88 3.84
C VAL A 154 -16.13 -1.65 2.39
N ARG A 155 -15.16 -1.21 1.57
CA ARG A 155 -15.35 -1.00 0.14
C ARG A 155 -14.44 -1.89 -0.66
N GLU A 156 -15.02 -2.41 -1.75
CA GLU A 156 -14.28 -3.14 -2.77
C GLU A 156 -14.25 -2.31 -4.04
N ILE A 157 -13.06 -2.12 -4.59
CA ILE A 157 -12.79 -1.31 -5.76
C ILE A 157 -12.01 -2.17 -6.76
N THR A 158 -12.39 -2.09 -8.04
CA THR A 158 -11.68 -2.76 -9.12
C THR A 158 -11.35 -1.77 -10.21
N PHE A 159 -10.07 -1.63 -10.51
CA PHE A 159 -9.57 -0.91 -11.67
C PHE A 159 -9.27 -1.91 -12.79
N LYS A 160 -9.63 -1.57 -14.02
CA LYS A 160 -9.32 -2.33 -15.22
C LYS A 160 -8.50 -1.49 -16.17
N GLN A 161 -7.39 -2.02 -16.64
CA GLN A 161 -6.51 -1.35 -17.60
C GLN A 161 -5.90 -2.35 -18.55
N VAL A 162 -5.35 -1.84 -19.66
CA VAL A 162 -4.50 -2.60 -20.56
C VAL A 162 -3.04 -2.29 -20.24
N MET A 163 -2.22 -3.35 -20.07
CA MET A 163 -0.80 -3.18 -19.79
C MET A 163 -0.10 -2.55 -20.99
N PRO A 164 0.64 -1.44 -20.82
CA PRO A 164 1.36 -0.83 -21.94
C PRO A 164 2.30 -1.79 -22.65
N LEU A 165 2.44 -1.63 -23.99
CA LEU A 165 3.37 -2.44 -24.79
C LEU A 165 4.83 -2.03 -24.53
N GLU A 166 5.05 -0.74 -24.27
CA GLU A 166 6.35 -0.16 -23.96
C GLU A 166 6.35 0.33 -22.51
N ALA A 167 7.24 -0.20 -21.70
CA ALA A 167 7.46 0.17 -20.31
C ALA A 167 8.97 0.10 -19.98
#